data_48ea5f615315dbb0956fde34935ec918
#
_entry.id   48ea5f615315dbb0956fde34935ec918
#
_cell.length_a   1.000
_cell.length_b   1.000
_cell.length_c   1.000
_cell.angle_alpha   90.00
_cell.angle_beta   90.00
_cell.angle_gamma   90.00
#
_symmetry.space_group_name_H-M   'P 1'
#
loop_
_entity.id
_entity.type
_entity.pdbx_description
1 polymer ?
#
loop_
_entity_poly.entity_id
_entity_poly.type
_entity_poly.pdbx_seq_one_letter_code
_entity_poly.pdbx_strand_id
1 'polypeptide(L)'
;MFKLNHELIPKSLNLYTVSVMSRSKEKLIEAAITYLNSEGADKMSVNKLVDLANVGYGTFYNHFASIEEIQIEALNKTVRDMLINFKLDVRNETDHVYVLYLALLRGINLLANTPSIHWLLKDVQMVIQVFKEVSQPNMESNYLNAVKAKQIKNTEIEDLINFKNSRHYMQWAAIGAVEQVVNGEFTEKEAFEKLAKNVTVVDIPDKQRDAVIARILKETHPWEIKDNDGKQIPSNPN
;
A
#
# COMPACT_ATOMS: atom_id res chain seq x y z
N MET A 1 -19.53 9.48 31.74
CA MET A 1 -18.52 8.40 31.86
C MET A 1 -19.06 7.16 31.14
N PHE A 2 -18.97 7.13 29.82
CA PHE A 2 -19.44 6.01 28.99
C PHE A 2 -18.32 4.99 28.88
N LYS A 3 -18.52 3.80 29.43
CA LYS A 3 -17.63 2.66 29.28
C LYS A 3 -17.68 2.23 27.80
N LEU A 4 -16.55 2.22 27.13
CA LEU A 4 -16.37 1.58 25.83
C LEU A 4 -16.79 0.11 25.97
N ASN A 5 -17.95 -0.23 25.40
CA ASN A 5 -18.37 -1.62 25.26
C ASN A 5 -17.37 -2.33 24.34
N HIS A 6 -16.77 -3.39 24.82
CA HIS A 6 -15.83 -4.27 24.10
C HIS A 6 -16.40 -4.92 22.84
N GLU A 7 -17.68 -4.69 22.52
CA GLU A 7 -18.40 -5.31 21.40
C GLU A 7 -18.32 -4.56 20.08
N LEU A 8 -17.73 -3.36 20.03
CA LEU A 8 -17.60 -2.57 18.78
C LEU A 8 -16.30 -2.83 18.02
N ILE A 9 -15.50 -3.80 18.44
CA ILE A 9 -14.37 -4.27 17.63
C ILE A 9 -14.92 -5.34 16.68
N PRO A 10 -14.99 -5.09 15.37
CA PRO A 10 -15.39 -6.13 14.44
C PRO A 10 -14.45 -7.32 14.59
N LYS A 11 -14.98 -8.49 14.93
CA LYS A 11 -14.26 -9.78 14.97
C LYS A 11 -13.71 -10.23 13.62
N SER A 12 -13.81 -9.39 12.59
CA SER A 12 -13.50 -9.72 11.18
C SER A 12 -12.19 -9.15 10.67
N LEU A 13 -11.19 -8.91 11.54
CA LEU A 13 -9.81 -8.75 11.03
C LEU A 13 -9.12 -10.11 10.94
N ASN A 14 -9.82 -11.09 10.41
CA ASN A 14 -9.20 -12.31 9.96
C ASN A 14 -8.60 -12.07 8.56
N LEU A 15 -7.39 -11.52 8.51
CA LEU A 15 -6.58 -11.34 7.29
C LEU A 15 -6.24 -12.67 6.57
N TYR A 16 -6.81 -13.76 7.01
CA TYR A 16 -6.57 -15.14 6.52
C TYR A 16 -7.84 -15.87 6.10
N THR A 17 -8.76 -15.22 5.41
CA THR A 17 -9.45 -15.96 4.38
C THR A 17 -8.57 -15.90 3.14
N VAL A 18 -7.48 -16.64 3.15
CA VAL A 18 -6.92 -17.19 1.93
C VAL A 18 -8.01 -18.14 1.41
N SER A 19 -8.97 -17.60 0.68
CA SER A 19 -9.73 -18.40 -0.26
C SER A 19 -8.67 -19.17 -1.03
N VAL A 20 -8.76 -20.51 -1.02
CA VAL A 20 -7.87 -21.36 -1.84
C VAL A 20 -8.14 -20.94 -3.28
N MET A 21 -7.36 -19.97 -3.78
CA MET A 21 -7.46 -19.54 -5.17
C MET A 21 -7.19 -20.74 -6.05
N SER A 22 -7.99 -20.95 -7.07
CA SER A 22 -7.71 -22.02 -8.00
C SER A 22 -6.34 -21.74 -8.64
N ARG A 23 -5.55 -22.79 -8.85
CA ARG A 23 -4.20 -22.69 -9.42
C ARG A 23 -4.19 -21.94 -10.77
N SER A 24 -5.28 -22.03 -11.54
CA SER A 24 -5.42 -21.32 -12.81
C SER A 24 -5.68 -19.83 -12.62
N LYS A 25 -6.46 -19.42 -11.61
CA LYS A 25 -6.68 -18.01 -11.27
C LYS A 25 -5.38 -17.34 -10.86
N GLU A 26 -4.60 -18.01 -10.02
CA GLU A 26 -3.29 -17.51 -9.57
C GLU A 26 -2.32 -17.33 -10.74
N LYS A 27 -2.21 -18.31 -11.65
CA LYS A 27 -1.38 -18.19 -12.85
C LYS A 27 -1.79 -17.03 -13.76
N LEU A 28 -3.07 -16.78 -13.91
CA LEU A 28 -3.57 -15.65 -14.70
C LEU A 28 -3.21 -14.31 -14.04
N ILE A 29 -3.33 -14.19 -12.72
CA ILE A 29 -2.94 -12.97 -11.99
C ILE A 29 -1.41 -12.74 -12.09
N GLU A 30 -0.58 -13.77 -11.94
CA GLU A 30 0.87 -13.65 -12.09
C GLU A 30 1.27 -13.27 -13.53
N ALA A 31 0.58 -13.82 -14.53
CA ALA A 31 0.75 -13.41 -15.92
C ALA A 31 0.38 -11.95 -16.13
N ALA A 32 -0.71 -11.47 -15.51
CA ALA A 32 -1.11 -10.10 -15.59
C ALA A 32 -0.09 -9.15 -14.92
N ILE A 33 0.44 -9.51 -13.74
CA ILE A 33 1.51 -8.73 -13.07
C ILE A 33 2.74 -8.66 -13.96
N THR A 34 3.19 -9.78 -14.51
CA THR A 34 4.35 -9.85 -15.43
C THR A 34 4.13 -8.95 -16.64
N TYR A 35 2.94 -9.05 -17.24
CA TYR A 35 2.60 -8.27 -18.43
C TYR A 35 2.54 -6.77 -18.14
N LEU A 36 1.90 -6.37 -17.04
CA LEU A 36 1.83 -4.97 -16.59
C LEU A 36 3.22 -4.36 -16.40
N ASN A 37 4.14 -5.13 -15.86
CA ASN A 37 5.51 -4.69 -15.59
C ASN A 37 6.40 -4.61 -16.86
N SER A 38 6.08 -5.36 -17.91
CA SER A 38 6.91 -5.42 -19.13
C SER A 38 6.36 -4.61 -20.29
N GLU A 39 5.05 -4.70 -20.55
CA GLU A 39 4.41 -4.16 -21.76
C GLU A 39 3.41 -3.02 -21.46
N GLY A 40 3.00 -2.90 -20.20
CA GLY A 40 1.97 -1.95 -19.77
C GLY A 40 0.54 -2.45 -20.03
N ALA A 41 -0.43 -1.73 -19.45
CA ALA A 41 -1.82 -2.13 -19.44
C ALA A 41 -2.53 -2.01 -20.79
N ASP A 42 -2.18 -1.00 -21.57
CA ASP A 42 -2.89 -0.65 -22.83
C ASP A 42 -2.82 -1.77 -23.90
N LYS A 43 -1.79 -2.62 -23.84
CA LYS A 43 -1.57 -3.72 -24.78
C LYS A 43 -2.04 -5.08 -24.28
N MET A 44 -2.56 -5.13 -23.05
CA MET A 44 -3.02 -6.38 -22.45
C MET A 44 -4.24 -6.93 -23.17
N SER A 45 -4.26 -8.23 -23.41
CA SER A 45 -5.39 -8.93 -24.00
C SER A 45 -5.53 -10.33 -23.43
N VAL A 46 -6.75 -10.88 -23.50
CA VAL A 46 -7.04 -12.22 -22.99
C VAL A 46 -6.12 -13.27 -23.63
N ASN A 47 -5.91 -13.20 -24.94
CA ASN A 47 -5.03 -14.15 -25.65
C ASN A 47 -3.62 -14.14 -25.08
N LYS A 48 -3.02 -12.95 -24.89
CA LYS A 48 -1.67 -12.82 -24.37
C LYS A 48 -1.55 -13.35 -22.94
N LEU A 49 -2.58 -13.09 -22.10
CA LEU A 49 -2.59 -13.55 -20.71
C LEU A 49 -2.72 -15.08 -20.62
N VAL A 50 -3.61 -15.70 -21.39
CA VAL A 50 -3.79 -17.16 -21.35
C VAL A 50 -2.58 -17.90 -21.92
N ASP A 51 -1.93 -17.34 -22.93
CA ASP A 51 -0.66 -17.87 -23.47
C ASP A 51 0.43 -17.80 -22.42
N LEU A 52 0.63 -16.64 -21.77
CA LEU A 52 1.64 -16.46 -20.73
C LEU A 52 1.37 -17.32 -19.49
N ALA A 53 0.12 -17.46 -19.08
CA ALA A 53 -0.30 -18.29 -17.94
C ALA A 53 -0.30 -19.80 -18.29
N ASN A 54 -0.16 -20.16 -19.55
CA ASN A 54 -0.32 -21.51 -20.07
C ASN A 54 -1.63 -22.17 -19.61
N VAL A 55 -2.76 -21.51 -19.93
CA VAL A 55 -4.13 -21.97 -19.66
C VAL A 55 -5.01 -21.82 -20.90
N GLY A 56 -6.16 -22.52 -20.92
CA GLY A 56 -7.10 -22.40 -22.03
C GLY A 56 -7.86 -21.06 -22.03
N TYR A 57 -8.25 -20.58 -23.20
CA TYR A 57 -9.00 -19.33 -23.36
C TYR A 57 -10.27 -19.25 -22.50
N GLY A 58 -11.07 -20.31 -22.45
CA GLY A 58 -12.26 -20.39 -21.59
C GLY A 58 -11.94 -20.31 -20.10
N THR A 59 -10.71 -20.66 -19.68
CA THR A 59 -10.28 -20.58 -18.29
C THR A 59 -10.26 -19.13 -17.77
N PHE A 60 -9.93 -18.18 -18.64
CA PHE A 60 -9.97 -16.77 -18.29
C PHE A 60 -11.39 -16.38 -17.86
N TYR A 61 -12.39 -16.65 -18.67
CA TYR A 61 -13.78 -16.25 -18.40
C TYR A 61 -14.44 -17.04 -17.28
N ASN A 62 -13.87 -18.14 -16.84
CA ASN A 62 -14.27 -18.82 -15.61
C ASN A 62 -13.87 -18.04 -14.33
N HIS A 63 -12.92 -17.12 -14.45
CA HIS A 63 -12.35 -16.39 -13.31
C HIS A 63 -12.53 -14.88 -13.36
N PHE A 64 -12.58 -14.31 -14.56
CA PHE A 64 -12.62 -12.86 -14.78
C PHE A 64 -13.60 -12.51 -15.88
N ALA A 65 -14.42 -11.51 -15.65
CA ALA A 65 -15.38 -11.02 -16.64
C ALA A 65 -14.71 -10.12 -17.70
N SER A 66 -13.59 -9.45 -17.34
CA SER A 66 -12.91 -8.50 -18.22
C SER A 66 -11.41 -8.37 -17.94
N ILE A 67 -10.71 -7.69 -18.83
CA ILE A 67 -9.28 -7.33 -18.64
C ILE A 67 -9.12 -6.39 -17.45
N GLU A 68 -10.03 -5.45 -17.27
CA GLU A 68 -10.01 -4.50 -16.16
C GLU A 68 -10.10 -5.21 -14.81
N GLU A 69 -10.92 -6.26 -14.71
CA GLU A 69 -11.06 -7.05 -13.49
C GLU A 69 -9.75 -7.74 -13.11
N ILE A 70 -9.07 -8.38 -14.04
CA ILE A 70 -7.78 -9.02 -13.74
C ILE A 70 -6.68 -7.99 -13.47
N GLN A 71 -6.70 -6.82 -14.09
CA GLN A 71 -5.78 -5.72 -13.79
C GLN A 71 -5.94 -5.24 -12.35
N ILE A 72 -7.18 -5.07 -11.88
CA ILE A 72 -7.48 -4.73 -10.48
C ILE A 72 -6.98 -5.82 -9.53
N GLU A 73 -7.22 -7.09 -9.84
CA GLU A 73 -6.75 -8.20 -9.00
C GLU A 73 -5.22 -8.32 -8.97
N ALA A 74 -4.55 -8.08 -10.09
CA ALA A 74 -3.09 -8.03 -10.17
C ALA A 74 -2.53 -6.90 -9.28
N LEU A 75 -3.14 -5.73 -9.32
CA LEU A 75 -2.77 -4.60 -8.48
C LEU A 75 -3.04 -4.88 -7.00
N ASN A 76 -4.22 -5.43 -6.68
CA ASN A 76 -4.58 -5.85 -5.32
C ASN A 76 -3.56 -6.85 -4.75
N LYS A 77 -3.11 -7.82 -5.55
CA LYS A 77 -2.08 -8.77 -5.14
C LYS A 77 -0.75 -8.07 -4.88
N THR A 78 -0.30 -7.22 -5.79
CA THR A 78 0.95 -6.46 -5.63
C THR A 78 0.95 -5.64 -4.34
N VAL A 79 -0.14 -4.93 -4.04
CA VAL A 79 -0.26 -4.12 -2.81
C VAL A 79 -0.33 -5.01 -1.56
N ARG A 80 -1.03 -6.16 -1.62
CA ARG A 80 -1.06 -7.12 -0.49
C ARG A 80 0.32 -7.70 -0.19
N ASP A 81 1.06 -8.12 -1.21
CA ASP A 81 2.40 -8.68 -1.05
C ASP A 81 3.35 -7.63 -0.45
N MET A 82 3.26 -6.37 -0.90
CA MET A 82 3.97 -5.27 -0.28
C MET A 82 3.64 -5.10 1.21
N LEU A 83 2.36 -5.14 1.58
CA LEU A 83 1.94 -4.96 2.96
C LEU A 83 2.40 -6.12 3.86
N ILE A 84 2.44 -7.35 3.32
CA ILE A 84 2.99 -8.51 4.03
C ILE A 84 4.49 -8.27 4.31
N ASN A 85 5.26 -7.90 3.29
CA ASN A 85 6.69 -7.60 3.44
C ASN A 85 6.92 -6.44 4.41
N PHE A 86 6.16 -5.35 4.28
CA PHE A 86 6.24 -4.23 5.20
C PHE A 86 5.98 -4.64 6.66
N LYS A 87 4.98 -5.50 6.91
CA LYS A 87 4.72 -6.00 8.27
C LYS A 87 5.87 -6.83 8.82
N LEU A 88 6.54 -7.61 7.97
CA LEU A 88 7.74 -8.36 8.38
C LEU A 88 8.88 -7.41 8.73
N ASP A 89 9.09 -6.36 7.94
CA ASP A 89 10.13 -5.36 8.16
C ASP A 89 9.94 -4.61 9.49
N VAL A 90 8.69 -4.28 9.86
CA VAL A 90 8.38 -3.51 11.08
C VAL A 90 7.91 -4.36 12.26
N ARG A 91 8.00 -5.69 12.19
CA ARG A 91 7.46 -6.61 13.21
C ARG A 91 7.96 -6.36 14.64
N ASN A 92 9.18 -5.84 14.78
CA ASN A 92 9.81 -5.54 16.06
C ASN A 92 9.70 -4.06 16.45
N GLU A 93 9.07 -3.21 15.60
CA GLU A 93 8.91 -1.80 15.89
C GLU A 93 7.74 -1.59 16.87
N THR A 94 8.01 -0.86 17.93
CA THR A 94 7.03 -0.54 18.97
C THR A 94 6.45 0.87 18.86
N ASP A 95 7.08 1.72 18.07
CA ASP A 95 6.57 3.05 17.75
C ASP A 95 5.57 2.98 16.59
N HIS A 96 4.30 2.85 16.92
CA HIS A 96 3.22 2.74 15.92
C HIS A 96 3.00 4.05 15.13
N VAL A 97 3.38 5.20 15.68
CA VAL A 97 3.36 6.48 14.96
C VAL A 97 4.45 6.45 13.89
N TYR A 98 5.66 6.00 14.23
CA TYR A 98 6.72 5.78 13.24
C TYR A 98 6.26 4.83 12.13
N VAL A 99 5.61 3.70 12.46
CA VAL A 99 5.10 2.75 11.46
C VAL A 99 4.08 3.39 10.51
N LEU A 100 3.20 4.27 10.99
CA LEU A 100 2.23 4.98 10.15
C LEU A 100 2.91 5.89 9.12
N TYR A 101 3.91 6.67 9.55
CA TYR A 101 4.66 7.54 8.65
C TYR A 101 5.59 6.77 7.71
N LEU A 102 6.20 5.69 8.20
CA LEU A 102 7.04 4.81 7.37
C LEU A 102 6.23 4.12 6.27
N ALA A 103 4.99 3.72 6.56
CA ALA A 103 4.09 3.15 5.55
C ALA A 103 3.81 4.14 4.41
N LEU A 104 3.78 5.44 4.68
CA LEU A 104 3.63 6.48 3.68
C LEU A 104 4.86 6.55 2.74
N LEU A 105 6.07 6.58 3.30
CA LEU A 105 7.30 6.52 2.50
C LEU A 105 7.35 5.24 1.67
N ARG A 106 7.03 4.09 2.28
CA ARG A 106 7.01 2.79 1.59
C ARG A 106 6.02 2.78 0.42
N GLY A 107 4.83 3.38 0.62
CA GLY A 107 3.82 3.50 -0.43
C GLY A 107 4.30 4.35 -1.60
N ILE A 108 4.91 5.51 -1.33
CA ILE A 108 5.50 6.38 -2.36
C ILE A 108 6.60 5.63 -3.12
N ASN A 109 7.54 5.01 -2.40
CA ASN A 109 8.63 4.25 -3.00
C ASN A 109 8.13 3.11 -3.90
N LEU A 110 7.18 2.31 -3.40
CA LEU A 110 6.64 1.22 -4.19
C LEU A 110 5.99 1.72 -5.48
N LEU A 111 5.07 2.67 -5.35
CA LEU A 111 4.29 3.14 -6.50
C LEU A 111 5.20 3.83 -7.52
N ALA A 112 6.13 4.67 -7.08
CA ALA A 112 7.06 5.36 -7.98
C ALA A 112 7.99 4.40 -8.74
N ASN A 113 8.35 3.26 -8.13
CA ASN A 113 9.20 2.24 -8.74
C ASN A 113 8.42 1.08 -9.40
N THR A 114 7.10 1.18 -9.49
CA THR A 114 6.28 0.20 -10.21
C THR A 114 6.25 0.56 -11.69
N PRO A 115 6.72 -0.31 -12.62
CA PRO A 115 6.80 0.02 -14.03
C PRO A 115 5.47 0.45 -14.67
N SER A 116 4.36 -0.08 -14.17
CA SER A 116 3.01 0.25 -14.63
C SER A 116 2.40 1.50 -13.97
N ILE A 117 3.17 2.28 -13.19
CA ILE A 117 2.64 3.44 -12.46
C ILE A 117 2.01 4.49 -13.38
N HIS A 118 2.58 4.74 -14.55
CA HIS A 118 2.00 5.69 -15.51
C HIS A 118 0.60 5.32 -15.96
N TRP A 119 0.30 4.02 -16.05
CA TRP A 119 -1.05 3.55 -16.31
C TRP A 119 -1.95 3.74 -15.09
N LEU A 120 -1.46 3.42 -13.88
CA LEU A 120 -2.18 3.61 -12.63
C LEU A 120 -2.56 5.07 -12.40
N LEU A 121 -1.66 6.00 -12.71
CA LEU A 121 -1.93 7.44 -12.56
C LEU A 121 -3.00 7.95 -13.55
N LYS A 122 -3.26 7.23 -14.66
CA LYS A 122 -4.36 7.56 -15.57
C LYS A 122 -5.73 7.19 -15.01
N ASP A 123 -5.81 6.17 -14.16
CA ASP A 123 -7.05 5.75 -13.49
C ASP A 123 -6.91 5.83 -11.97
N VAL A 124 -6.94 7.06 -11.49
CA VAL A 124 -6.84 7.36 -10.05
C VAL A 124 -7.96 6.70 -9.23
N GLN A 125 -9.13 6.47 -9.81
CA GLN A 125 -10.23 5.80 -9.11
C GLN A 125 -9.90 4.35 -8.79
N MET A 126 -9.23 3.65 -9.70
CA MET A 126 -8.73 2.30 -9.47
C MET A 126 -7.69 2.28 -8.35
N VAL A 127 -6.74 3.22 -8.35
CA VAL A 127 -5.74 3.35 -7.28
C VAL A 127 -6.41 3.56 -5.92
N ILE A 128 -7.39 4.47 -5.85
CA ILE A 128 -8.15 4.74 -4.62
C ILE A 128 -8.90 3.49 -4.15
N GLN A 129 -9.53 2.74 -5.04
CA GLN A 129 -10.25 1.53 -4.70
C GLN A 129 -9.32 0.49 -4.08
N VAL A 130 -8.17 0.22 -4.70
CA VAL A 130 -7.17 -0.72 -4.18
C VAL A 130 -6.63 -0.29 -2.82
N PHE A 131 -6.30 0.99 -2.65
CA PHE A 131 -5.86 1.51 -1.35
C PHE A 131 -6.95 1.37 -0.29
N LYS A 132 -8.21 1.63 -0.63
CA LYS A 132 -9.34 1.48 0.29
C LYS A 132 -9.52 0.03 0.73
N GLU A 133 -9.43 -0.92 -0.17
CA GLU A 133 -9.66 -2.34 0.13
C GLU A 133 -8.50 -2.98 0.88
N VAL A 134 -7.26 -2.62 0.56
CA VAL A 134 -6.07 -3.31 1.02
C VAL A 134 -5.32 -2.53 2.11
N SER A 135 -5.07 -1.24 1.91
CA SER A 135 -4.22 -0.45 2.82
C SER A 135 -4.97 0.11 4.01
N GLN A 136 -6.25 0.46 3.85
CA GLN A 136 -7.06 1.09 4.86
C GLN A 136 -7.18 0.28 6.18
N PRO A 137 -7.47 -1.03 6.17
CA PRO A 137 -7.60 -1.81 7.40
C PRO A 137 -6.28 -1.85 8.19
N ASN A 138 -5.14 -1.84 7.50
CA ASN A 138 -3.82 -1.83 8.12
C ASN A 138 -3.50 -0.50 8.79
N MET A 139 -3.84 0.61 8.16
CA MET A 139 -3.66 1.95 8.73
C MET A 139 -4.53 2.14 9.98
N GLU A 140 -5.79 1.72 9.94
CA GLU A 140 -6.68 1.79 11.10
C GLU A 140 -6.16 0.93 12.26
N SER A 141 -5.65 -0.28 11.98
CA SER A 141 -5.05 -1.14 13.00
C SER A 141 -3.83 -0.49 13.65
N ASN A 142 -2.93 0.10 12.88
CA ASN A 142 -1.75 0.79 13.40
C ASN A 142 -2.13 2.03 14.21
N TYR A 143 -3.12 2.81 13.76
CA TYR A 143 -3.66 3.93 14.53
C TYR A 143 -4.19 3.47 15.90
N LEU A 144 -5.04 2.43 15.93
CA LEU A 144 -5.58 1.90 17.18
C LEU A 144 -4.48 1.34 18.10
N ASN A 145 -3.43 0.76 17.55
CA ASN A 145 -2.27 0.31 18.34
C ASN A 145 -1.50 1.47 18.94
N ALA A 146 -1.31 2.57 18.21
CA ALA A 146 -0.68 3.79 18.71
C ALA A 146 -1.49 4.43 19.86
N VAL A 147 -2.84 4.43 19.74
CA VAL A 147 -3.73 4.87 20.82
C VAL A 147 -3.59 3.97 22.05
N LYS A 148 -3.64 2.64 21.87
CA LYS A 148 -3.48 1.67 22.97
C LYS A 148 -2.12 1.80 23.66
N ALA A 149 -1.06 2.05 22.91
CA ALA A 149 0.29 2.27 23.42
C ALA A 149 0.49 3.68 24.01
N LYS A 150 -0.55 4.53 24.05
CA LYS A 150 -0.52 5.93 24.54
C LYS A 150 0.48 6.81 23.77
N GLN A 151 0.77 6.49 22.53
CA GLN A 151 1.63 7.27 21.64
C GLN A 151 0.87 8.42 20.96
N ILE A 152 -0.46 8.31 20.90
CA ILE A 152 -1.38 9.34 20.45
C ILE A 152 -2.28 9.70 21.66
N LYS A 153 -2.44 10.99 21.94
CA LYS A 153 -3.18 11.45 23.12
C LYS A 153 -4.69 11.32 22.98
N ASN A 154 -5.18 11.26 21.77
CA ASN A 154 -6.59 11.31 21.46
C ASN A 154 -7.24 9.95 21.59
N THR A 155 -8.30 9.87 22.40
CA THR A 155 -8.99 8.61 22.75
C THR A 155 -10.49 8.69 22.50
N GLU A 156 -10.99 9.77 21.88
CA GLU A 156 -12.41 9.95 21.62
C GLU A 156 -12.83 9.36 20.26
N ILE A 157 -14.09 8.99 20.14
CA ILE A 157 -14.66 8.46 18.89
C ILE A 157 -14.52 9.47 17.75
N GLU A 158 -14.60 10.75 18.06
CA GLU A 158 -14.44 11.85 17.10
C GLU A 158 -13.05 11.83 16.44
N ASP A 159 -12.01 11.50 17.18
CA ASP A 159 -10.63 11.42 16.67
C ASP A 159 -10.46 10.27 15.66
N LEU A 160 -11.11 9.15 15.89
CA LEU A 160 -11.12 8.06 14.93
C LEU A 160 -11.89 8.43 13.65
N ILE A 161 -12.99 9.18 13.80
CA ILE A 161 -13.76 9.71 12.67
C ILE A 161 -12.90 10.71 11.88
N ASN A 162 -12.21 11.60 12.57
CA ASN A 162 -11.31 12.58 11.95
C ASN A 162 -10.14 11.90 11.25
N PHE A 163 -9.53 10.87 11.84
CA PHE A 163 -8.52 10.05 11.19
C PHE A 163 -9.06 9.38 9.91
N LYS A 164 -10.27 8.82 9.97
CA LYS A 164 -10.92 8.21 8.80
C LYS A 164 -11.21 9.21 7.68
N ASN A 165 -11.62 10.42 8.03
CA ASN A 165 -11.90 11.49 7.07
C ASN A 165 -10.60 12.06 6.46
N SER A 166 -9.60 12.34 7.27
CA SER A 166 -8.30 12.87 6.83
C SER A 166 -7.57 11.92 5.87
N ARG A 167 -7.82 10.63 6.00
CA ARG A 167 -7.26 9.60 5.15
C ARG A 167 -7.54 9.81 3.65
N HIS A 168 -8.73 10.28 3.28
CA HIS A 168 -9.04 10.58 1.89
C HIS A 168 -8.13 11.66 1.32
N TYR A 169 -7.92 12.74 2.06
CA TYR A 169 -7.01 13.81 1.65
C TYR A 169 -5.57 13.32 1.55
N MET A 170 -5.16 12.47 2.49
CA MET A 170 -3.82 11.87 2.48
C MET A 170 -3.59 10.96 1.26
N GLN A 171 -4.60 10.18 0.84
CA GLN A 171 -4.51 9.35 -0.36
C GLN A 171 -4.28 10.18 -1.61
N TRP A 172 -5.05 11.26 -1.81
CA TRP A 172 -4.87 12.17 -2.95
C TRP A 172 -3.51 12.85 -2.93
N ALA A 173 -3.09 13.32 -1.76
CA ALA A 173 -1.80 13.95 -1.61
C ALA A 173 -0.63 12.97 -1.83
N ALA A 174 -0.78 11.71 -1.43
CA ALA A 174 0.19 10.66 -1.70
C ALA A 174 0.30 10.33 -3.19
N ILE A 175 -0.80 10.32 -3.94
CA ILE A 175 -0.79 10.15 -5.40
C ILE A 175 -0.05 11.31 -6.07
N GLY A 176 -0.31 12.55 -5.65
CA GLY A 176 0.42 13.71 -6.15
C GLY A 176 1.92 13.65 -5.82
N ALA A 177 2.29 13.15 -4.64
CA ALA A 177 3.69 12.93 -4.29
C ALA A 177 4.36 11.88 -5.18
N VAL A 178 3.67 10.78 -5.52
CA VAL A 178 4.15 9.76 -6.46
C VAL A 178 4.33 10.36 -7.85
N GLU A 179 3.40 11.16 -8.34
CA GLU A 179 3.50 11.83 -9.63
C GLU A 179 4.75 12.71 -9.72
N GLN A 180 5.04 13.49 -8.68
CA GLN A 180 6.24 14.34 -8.62
C GLN A 180 7.53 13.53 -8.65
N VAL A 181 7.56 12.35 -8.01
CA VAL A 181 8.73 11.45 -8.09
C VAL A 181 8.89 10.88 -9.50
N VAL A 182 7.80 10.40 -10.10
CA VAL A 182 7.79 9.81 -11.44
C VAL A 182 8.23 10.84 -12.50
N ASN A 183 7.86 12.11 -12.32
CA ASN A 183 8.26 13.20 -13.19
C ASN A 183 9.71 13.69 -12.94
N GLY A 184 10.39 13.14 -11.94
CA GLY A 184 11.76 13.52 -11.58
C GLY A 184 11.89 14.88 -10.87
N GLU A 185 10.78 15.40 -10.33
CA GLU A 185 10.77 16.68 -9.59
C GLU A 185 11.34 16.51 -8.18
N PHE A 186 11.11 15.37 -7.56
CA PHE A 186 11.57 15.02 -6.22
C PHE A 186 12.06 13.57 -6.15
N THR A 187 12.95 13.30 -5.20
CA THR A 187 13.22 11.94 -4.74
C THR A 187 12.06 11.46 -3.85
N GLU A 188 11.96 10.14 -3.62
CA GLU A 188 10.93 9.56 -2.76
C GLU A 188 10.98 10.14 -1.34
N LYS A 189 12.19 10.39 -0.81
CA LYS A 189 12.38 10.98 0.52
C LYS A 189 11.95 12.45 0.57
N GLU A 190 12.26 13.23 -0.45
CA GLU A 190 11.82 14.64 -0.53
C GLU A 190 10.28 14.73 -0.66
N ALA A 191 9.68 13.90 -1.51
CA ALA A 191 8.22 13.82 -1.66
C ALA A 191 7.55 13.41 -0.35
N PHE A 192 8.09 12.38 0.33
CA PHE A 192 7.64 11.96 1.65
C PHE A 192 7.74 13.08 2.68
N GLU A 193 8.90 13.75 2.79
CA GLU A 193 9.11 14.82 3.78
C GLU A 193 8.10 15.96 3.59
N LYS A 194 7.91 16.40 2.34
CA LYS A 194 6.94 17.45 2.01
C LYS A 194 5.52 17.01 2.35
N LEU A 195 5.14 15.78 1.99
CA LEU A 195 3.82 15.24 2.28
C LEU A 195 3.59 15.12 3.79
N ALA A 196 4.53 14.53 4.52
CA ALA A 196 4.41 14.29 5.95
C ALA A 196 4.37 15.57 6.80
N LYS A 197 4.97 16.66 6.32
CA LYS A 197 4.91 17.98 7.00
C LYS A 197 3.63 18.74 6.69
N ASN A 198 3.03 18.55 5.52
CA ASN A 198 1.89 19.36 5.07
C ASN A 198 0.54 18.65 5.19
N VAL A 199 0.54 17.33 5.33
CA VAL A 199 -0.68 16.51 5.47
C VAL A 199 -0.65 15.78 6.81
N THR A 200 -1.68 16.04 7.63
CA THR A 200 -1.80 15.38 8.93
C THR A 200 -2.12 13.90 8.75
N VAL A 201 -1.15 13.03 9.07
CA VAL A 201 -1.35 11.57 9.09
C VAL A 201 -2.06 11.16 10.37
N VAL A 202 -1.62 11.70 11.49
CA VAL A 202 -2.22 11.57 12.82
C VAL A 202 -2.08 12.90 13.58
N ASP A 203 -3.02 13.18 14.45
CA ASP A 203 -2.96 14.37 15.30
C ASP A 203 -1.96 14.14 16.44
N ILE A 204 -0.75 14.63 16.26
CA ILE A 204 0.36 14.58 17.21
C ILE A 204 1.06 15.95 17.25
N PRO A 205 1.75 16.30 18.36
CA PRO A 205 2.52 17.54 18.43
C PRO A 205 3.56 17.63 17.30
N ASP A 206 3.75 18.80 16.72
CA ASP A 206 4.72 19.05 15.64
C ASP A 206 6.11 18.53 15.97
N LYS A 207 6.58 18.76 17.21
CA LYS A 207 7.89 18.25 17.66
C LYS A 207 8.01 16.73 17.56
N GLN A 208 6.94 16.01 17.88
CA GLN A 208 6.91 14.54 17.76
C GLN A 208 6.92 14.13 16.30
N ARG A 209 6.10 14.79 15.47
CA ARG A 209 6.06 14.56 14.01
C ARG A 209 7.44 14.77 13.39
N ASP A 210 8.06 15.90 13.66
CA ASP A 210 9.36 16.24 13.09
C ASP A 210 10.45 15.24 13.52
N ALA A 211 10.41 14.77 14.77
CA ALA A 211 11.33 13.73 15.25
C ALA A 211 11.14 12.39 14.50
N VAL A 212 9.89 11.99 14.26
CA VAL A 212 9.57 10.76 13.50
C VAL A 212 10.03 10.90 12.05
N ILE A 213 9.74 12.02 11.39
CA ILE A 213 10.19 12.29 10.02
C ILE A 213 11.72 12.25 9.93
N ALA A 214 12.41 12.94 10.83
CA ALA A 214 13.87 12.97 10.86
C ALA A 214 14.47 11.57 11.07
N ARG A 215 13.86 10.74 11.93
CA ARG A 215 14.27 9.34 12.12
C ARG A 215 14.13 8.55 10.81
N ILE A 216 12.97 8.62 10.16
CA ILE A 216 12.71 7.89 8.90
C ILE A 216 13.69 8.29 7.80
N LEU A 217 13.95 9.60 7.64
CA LEU A 217 14.85 10.11 6.61
C LEU A 217 16.32 9.71 6.84
N LYS A 218 16.72 9.52 8.11
CA LYS A 218 18.07 9.12 8.49
C LYS A 218 18.33 7.63 8.32
N GLU A 219 17.32 6.80 8.51
CA GLU A 219 17.45 5.34 8.45
C GLU A 219 17.50 4.86 7.00
N THR A 220 18.28 3.78 6.75
CA THR A 220 18.24 3.03 5.49
C THR A 220 17.22 1.90 5.66
N HIS A 221 16.29 1.79 4.73
CA HIS A 221 15.23 0.79 4.77
C HIS A 221 15.57 -0.40 3.87
N PRO A 222 15.19 -1.64 4.25
CA PRO A 222 15.54 -2.85 3.48
C PRO A 222 15.16 -2.77 2.00
N TRP A 223 14.03 -2.15 1.67
CA TRP A 223 13.56 -1.99 0.27
C TRP A 223 14.31 -0.91 -0.53
N GLU A 224 15.16 -0.10 0.10
CA GLU A 224 16.00 0.91 -0.56
C GLU A 224 17.34 0.33 -1.01
N ILE A 225 17.70 -0.86 -0.57
CA ILE A 225 18.96 -1.50 -0.92
C ILE A 225 18.86 -1.97 -2.38
N LYS A 226 19.74 -1.43 -3.22
CA LYS A 226 19.86 -1.81 -4.64
C LYS A 226 21.12 -2.64 -4.82
N ASP A 227 21.07 -3.60 -5.75
CA ASP A 227 22.26 -4.31 -6.20
C ASP A 227 23.21 -3.37 -6.98
N ASN A 228 24.35 -3.90 -7.38
CA ASN A 228 25.35 -3.14 -8.14
C ASN A 228 24.87 -2.66 -9.51
N ASP A 229 23.76 -3.22 -10.01
CA ASP A 229 23.13 -2.86 -11.28
C ASP A 229 21.93 -1.90 -11.07
N GLY A 230 21.71 -1.45 -9.82
CA GLY A 230 20.63 -0.53 -9.46
C GLY A 230 19.25 -1.19 -9.32
N LYS A 231 19.16 -2.52 -9.39
CA LYS A 231 17.93 -3.25 -9.10
C LYS A 231 17.71 -3.35 -7.59
N GLN A 232 16.48 -3.10 -7.16
CA GLN A 232 16.10 -3.36 -5.77
C GLN A 232 16.35 -4.83 -5.43
N ILE A 233 17.16 -5.07 -4.40
CA ILE A 233 17.28 -6.41 -3.84
C ILE A 233 15.98 -6.66 -3.07
N PRO A 234 15.19 -7.69 -3.44
CA PRO A 234 14.02 -8.05 -2.66
C PRO A 234 14.46 -8.32 -1.22
N SER A 235 13.79 -7.70 -0.25
CA SER A 235 14.00 -8.05 1.16
C SER A 235 13.73 -9.56 1.30
N ASN A 236 14.81 -10.33 1.50
CA ASN A 236 14.72 -11.78 1.59
C ASN A 236 13.93 -12.13 2.88
N PRO A 237 12.82 -12.86 2.80
CA PRO A 237 12.15 -13.37 3.97
C PRO A 237 12.93 -14.62 4.44
N ASN A 238 13.94 -14.42 5.31
CA ASN A 238 14.43 -15.49 6.17
C ASN A 238 13.71 -15.47 7.50
#